data_77d57903c9184da4b5d68199bb1c5a42
#
_entry.id   77d57903c9184da4b5d68199bb1c5a42
#
_cell.length_a   1.000
_cell.length_b   1.000
_cell.length_c   1.000
_cell.angle_alpha   90.00
_cell.angle_beta   90.00
_cell.angle_gamma   90.00
#
_symmetry.space_group_name_H-M   'P 1'
#
loop_
_entity.id
_entity.type
_entity.pdbx_description
1 polymer ?
#
loop_
_entity_poly.entity_id
_entity_poly.type
_entity_poly.pdbx_seq_one_letter_code
_entity_poly.pdbx_strand_id
1 'polypeptide(L)'
;QKIRILGKGSKQRFVYLSQDATPAIEAWLHIRGRQLGPLFTRISKAGKVSLKRLSAQAVYYILKSRQKEAGVASFSPHDLRRTTITDMLEADVDVLTVSAIAGHASADTTRRYDKRPEDTKRAAAEKLRSPYKASEGQGEPPDMA
;
A
#
# COMPACT_ATOMS: atom_id res chain seq x y z
N GLN A 1 8.28 -11.40 -4.54
CA GLN A 1 9.65 -10.86 -4.34
C GLN A 1 9.66 -9.79 -3.24
N LYS A 2 10.79 -9.66 -2.53
CA LYS A 2 10.98 -8.77 -1.39
C LYS A 2 11.95 -7.64 -1.76
N ILE A 3 11.55 -6.39 -1.54
CA ILE A 3 12.36 -5.20 -1.79
C ILE A 3 12.69 -4.52 -0.47
N ARG A 4 13.97 -4.21 -0.25
CA ARG A 4 14.43 -3.42 0.88
C ARG A 4 14.38 -1.93 0.55
N ILE A 5 13.70 -1.16 1.37
CA ILE A 5 13.60 0.30 1.25
C ILE A 5 14.35 0.96 2.41
N LEU A 6 15.20 1.92 2.08
CA LEU A 6 15.83 2.81 3.05
C LEU A 6 14.99 4.08 3.17
N GLY A 7 14.42 4.31 4.33
CA GLY A 7 13.63 5.48 4.66
C GLY A 7 14.45 6.60 5.31
N LYS A 8 13.76 7.64 5.77
CA LYS A 8 14.36 8.74 6.53
C LYS A 8 15.01 8.21 7.82
N GLY A 9 16.18 8.73 8.16
CA GLY A 9 16.93 8.32 9.36
C GLY A 9 17.50 6.90 9.25
N SER A 10 17.84 6.44 8.05
CA SER A 10 18.41 5.10 7.77
C SER A 10 17.53 3.94 8.22
N LYS A 11 16.25 4.20 8.54
CA LYS A 11 15.30 3.14 8.88
C LYS A 11 15.04 2.25 7.67
N GLN A 12 15.23 0.95 7.85
CA GLN A 12 14.98 -0.03 6.80
C GLN A 12 13.59 -0.63 6.98
N ARG A 13 12.91 -0.85 5.87
CA ARG A 13 11.70 -1.66 5.82
C ARG A 13 11.68 -2.53 4.58
N PHE A 14 10.86 -3.54 4.61
CA PHE A 14 10.65 -4.41 3.47
C PHE A 14 9.24 -4.20 2.92
N VAL A 15 9.14 -4.22 1.60
CA VAL A 15 7.86 -4.31 0.89
C VAL A 15 7.90 -5.52 -0.02
N TYR A 16 6.72 -6.07 -0.30
CA TYR A 16 6.56 -7.22 -1.18
C TYR A 16 5.90 -6.75 -2.48
N LEU A 17 6.39 -7.31 -3.59
CA LEU A 17 5.77 -7.10 -4.90
C LEU A 17 4.53 -7.97 -5.02
N SER A 18 3.47 -7.43 -5.60
CA SER A 18 2.36 -8.23 -6.08
C SER A 18 2.80 -9.13 -7.25
N GLN A 19 2.01 -10.14 -7.55
CA GLN A 19 2.26 -11.01 -8.71
C GLN A 19 2.30 -10.20 -10.01
N ASP A 20 1.42 -9.20 -10.15
CA ASP A 20 1.33 -8.35 -11.35
C ASP A 20 2.52 -7.40 -11.50
N ALA A 21 3.09 -6.92 -10.40
CA ALA A 21 4.24 -6.01 -10.42
C ALA A 21 5.58 -6.74 -10.67
N THR A 22 5.65 -8.02 -10.36
CA THR A 22 6.88 -8.81 -10.47
C THR A 22 7.43 -8.86 -11.90
N PRO A 23 6.63 -9.13 -12.95
CA PRO A 23 7.13 -9.16 -14.33
C PRO A 23 7.73 -7.82 -14.78
N ALA A 24 7.12 -6.69 -14.38
CA ALA A 24 7.63 -5.36 -14.72
C ALA A 24 9.00 -5.08 -14.07
N ILE A 25 9.18 -5.50 -12.83
CA ILE A 25 10.47 -5.36 -12.14
C ILE A 25 11.53 -6.29 -12.75
N GLU A 26 11.18 -7.52 -13.13
CA GLU A 26 12.12 -8.44 -13.78
C GLU A 26 12.53 -7.93 -15.17
N ALA A 27 11.60 -7.41 -15.97
CA ALA A 27 11.92 -6.78 -17.24
C ALA A 27 12.87 -5.59 -17.06
N TRP A 28 12.64 -4.77 -16.04
CA TRP A 28 13.56 -3.68 -15.69
C TRP A 28 14.94 -4.21 -15.28
N LEU A 29 15.02 -5.24 -14.44
CA LEU A 29 16.27 -5.83 -13.98
C LEU A 29 17.04 -6.50 -15.14
N HIS A 30 16.36 -7.00 -16.15
CA HIS A 30 17.00 -7.50 -17.36
C HIS A 30 17.77 -6.39 -18.10
N ILE A 31 17.20 -5.20 -18.22
CA ILE A 31 17.80 -4.04 -18.85
C ILE A 31 18.89 -3.41 -17.96
N ARG A 32 18.59 -3.23 -16.68
CA ARG A 32 19.48 -2.58 -15.72
C ARG A 32 20.71 -3.44 -15.39
N GLY A 33 20.55 -4.74 -15.43
CA GLY A 33 21.48 -5.69 -14.84
C GLY A 33 21.25 -5.89 -13.35
N ARG A 34 21.78 -7.00 -12.82
CA ARG A 34 21.59 -7.43 -11.42
C ARG A 34 22.70 -6.99 -10.47
N GLN A 35 23.57 -6.07 -10.90
CA GLN A 35 24.65 -5.54 -10.05
C GLN A 35 24.08 -4.84 -8.82
N LEU A 36 24.87 -4.83 -7.74
CA LEU A 36 24.53 -4.11 -6.51
C LEU A 36 24.29 -2.62 -6.79
N GLY A 37 23.33 -2.02 -6.11
CA GLY A 37 23.01 -0.60 -6.25
C GLY A 37 21.52 -0.29 -6.16
N PRO A 38 21.14 0.95 -6.48
CA PRO A 38 19.75 1.37 -6.45
C PRO A 38 18.89 0.57 -7.43
N LEU A 39 17.67 0.19 -7.05
CA LEU A 39 16.75 -0.49 -7.95
C LEU A 39 16.43 0.38 -9.17
N PHE A 40 16.02 1.62 -8.96
CA PHE A 40 15.71 2.55 -10.03
C PHE A 40 16.87 3.49 -10.28
N THR A 41 17.34 3.52 -11.52
CA THR A 41 18.52 4.23 -11.96
C THR A 41 18.21 5.12 -13.17
N ARG A 42 19.15 5.97 -13.51
CA ARG A 42 19.00 6.87 -14.66
C ARG A 42 19.30 6.14 -15.96
N ILE A 43 18.54 6.49 -16.99
CA ILE A 43 18.83 6.14 -18.39
C ILE A 43 19.22 7.44 -19.11
N SER A 44 20.32 7.44 -19.85
CA SER A 44 20.72 8.57 -20.67
C SER A 44 19.83 8.69 -21.91
N LYS A 45 19.90 9.83 -22.62
CA LYS A 45 19.20 10.01 -23.91
C LYS A 45 19.63 8.97 -24.96
N ALA A 46 20.85 8.46 -24.85
CA ALA A 46 21.39 7.41 -25.72
C ALA A 46 21.03 5.98 -25.24
N GLY A 47 20.06 5.83 -24.33
CA GLY A 47 19.62 4.53 -23.83
C GLY A 47 20.58 3.84 -22.85
N LYS A 48 21.69 4.45 -22.46
CA LYS A 48 22.64 3.83 -21.52
C LYS A 48 22.12 3.93 -20.08
N VAL A 49 22.03 2.78 -19.41
CA VAL A 49 21.72 2.68 -17.99
C VAL A 49 22.95 3.07 -17.17
N SER A 50 22.77 3.94 -16.18
CA SER A 50 23.82 4.25 -15.20
C SER A 50 23.39 3.75 -13.83
N LEU A 51 24.34 3.32 -12.98
CA LEU A 51 24.03 2.87 -11.62
C LEU A 51 23.78 4.03 -10.64
N LYS A 52 23.65 5.26 -11.13
CA LYS A 52 23.28 6.42 -10.31
C LYS A 52 21.80 6.38 -9.98
N ARG A 53 21.46 6.58 -8.69
CA ARG A 53 20.08 6.61 -8.20
C ARG A 53 19.23 7.61 -8.98
N LEU A 54 18.02 7.23 -9.30
CA LEU A 54 17.01 8.14 -9.79
C LEU A 54 16.64 9.16 -8.68
N SER A 55 16.62 10.44 -9.01
CA SER A 55 16.24 11.48 -8.05
C SER A 55 14.72 11.57 -7.89
N ALA A 56 14.24 12.11 -6.77
CA ALA A 56 12.81 12.36 -6.56
C ALA A 56 12.24 13.29 -7.65
N GLN A 57 13.01 14.28 -8.08
CA GLN A 57 12.63 15.18 -9.18
C GLN A 57 12.45 14.43 -10.50
N ALA A 58 13.34 13.47 -10.80
CA ALA A 58 13.22 12.65 -12.01
C ALA A 58 11.96 11.77 -11.96
N VAL A 59 11.63 11.19 -10.81
CA VAL A 59 10.36 10.44 -10.63
C VAL A 59 9.16 11.36 -10.89
N TYR A 60 9.16 12.57 -10.36
CA TYR A 60 8.10 13.55 -10.61
C TYR A 60 7.93 13.85 -12.09
N TYR A 61 9.01 14.10 -12.84
CA TYR A 61 8.95 14.36 -14.28
C TYR A 61 8.47 13.15 -15.08
N ILE A 62 8.89 11.93 -14.70
CA ILE A 62 8.40 10.70 -15.34
C ILE A 62 6.88 10.62 -15.17
N LEU A 63 6.36 10.83 -13.96
CA LEU A 63 4.92 10.81 -13.70
C LEU A 63 4.18 11.87 -14.54
N LYS A 64 4.70 13.09 -14.59
CA LYS A 64 4.11 14.15 -15.42
C LYS A 64 4.07 13.80 -16.90
N SER A 65 5.14 13.22 -17.43
CA SER A 65 5.15 12.74 -18.83
C SER A 65 4.07 11.67 -19.06
N ARG A 66 3.98 10.68 -18.18
CA ARG A 66 3.00 9.60 -18.29
C ARG A 66 1.54 10.09 -18.16
N GLN A 67 1.28 11.05 -17.29
CA GLN A 67 -0.03 11.70 -17.18
C GLN A 67 -0.43 12.37 -18.49
N LYS A 68 0.50 13.12 -19.10
CA LYS A 68 0.27 13.80 -20.38
C LYS A 68 0.01 12.80 -21.50
N GLU A 69 0.82 11.74 -21.58
CA GLU A 69 0.67 10.68 -22.59
C GLU A 69 -0.67 9.95 -22.46
N ALA A 70 -1.12 9.71 -21.23
CA ALA A 70 -2.37 9.02 -20.92
C ALA A 70 -3.62 9.94 -21.01
N GLY A 71 -3.45 11.25 -21.14
CA GLY A 71 -4.57 12.20 -21.16
C GLY A 71 -5.36 12.27 -19.87
N VAL A 72 -4.77 11.87 -18.72
CA VAL A 72 -5.45 11.84 -17.42
C VAL A 72 -5.22 13.10 -16.61
N ALA A 73 -6.12 13.36 -15.65
CA ALA A 73 -5.96 14.47 -14.70
C ALA A 73 -4.63 14.41 -13.97
N SER A 74 -4.08 15.58 -13.63
CA SER A 74 -2.79 15.66 -12.96
C SER A 74 -2.86 15.09 -11.54
N PHE A 75 -1.90 14.22 -11.20
CA PHE A 75 -1.71 13.68 -9.86
C PHE A 75 -0.24 13.74 -9.44
N SER A 76 0.02 13.61 -8.15
CA SER A 76 1.34 13.61 -7.54
C SER A 76 1.76 12.19 -7.09
N PRO A 77 3.04 11.96 -6.77
CA PRO A 77 3.47 10.73 -6.11
C PRO A 77 2.74 10.45 -4.79
N HIS A 78 2.29 11.51 -4.10
CA HIS A 78 1.53 11.38 -2.87
C HIS A 78 0.13 10.83 -3.11
N ASP A 79 -0.50 11.21 -4.22
CA ASP A 79 -1.83 10.70 -4.59
C ASP A 79 -1.77 9.21 -4.92
N LEU A 80 -0.75 8.75 -5.65
CA LEU A 80 -0.53 7.31 -5.86
C LEU A 80 -0.37 6.54 -4.55
N ARG A 81 0.36 7.13 -3.60
CA ARG A 81 0.52 6.54 -2.28
C ARG A 81 -0.82 6.48 -1.53
N ARG A 82 -1.63 7.53 -1.60
CA ARG A 82 -2.98 7.56 -1.00
C ARG A 82 -3.86 6.47 -1.58
N THR A 83 -3.92 6.37 -2.90
CA THR A 83 -4.67 5.31 -3.60
C THR A 83 -4.25 3.93 -3.11
N THR A 84 -2.96 3.62 -3.13
CA THR A 84 -2.46 2.32 -2.66
C THR A 84 -2.85 2.02 -1.20
N ILE A 85 -2.82 3.01 -0.31
CA ILE A 85 -3.22 2.85 1.09
C ILE A 85 -4.73 2.56 1.17
N THR A 86 -5.54 3.34 0.44
CA THR A 86 -6.99 3.16 0.40
C THR A 86 -7.35 1.78 -0.14
N ASP A 87 -6.77 1.38 -1.27
CA ASP A 87 -7.01 0.07 -1.89
C ASP A 87 -6.68 -1.10 -0.94
N MET A 88 -5.57 -1.00 -0.19
CA MET A 88 -5.23 -2.01 0.82
C MET A 88 -6.25 -2.07 1.95
N LEU A 89 -6.74 -0.93 2.43
CA LEU A 89 -7.75 -0.88 3.48
C LEU A 89 -9.09 -1.40 2.99
N GLU A 90 -9.49 -1.09 1.75
CA GLU A 90 -10.71 -1.60 1.11
C GLU A 90 -10.63 -3.12 0.85
N ALA A 91 -9.41 -3.64 0.66
CA ALA A 91 -9.13 -5.09 0.59
C ALA A 91 -9.00 -5.76 1.98
N ASP A 92 -9.51 -5.13 3.04
CA ASP A 92 -9.51 -5.62 4.42
C ASP A 92 -8.12 -5.89 5.02
N VAL A 93 -7.06 -5.31 4.47
CA VAL A 93 -5.74 -5.34 5.13
C VAL A 93 -5.80 -4.49 6.39
N ASP A 94 -5.28 -5.01 7.50
CA ASP A 94 -5.31 -4.30 8.77
C ASP A 94 -4.47 -3.01 8.76
N VAL A 95 -4.90 -2.01 9.53
CA VAL A 95 -4.30 -0.67 9.55
C VAL A 95 -2.83 -0.68 9.97
N LEU A 96 -2.41 -1.59 10.84
CA LEU A 96 -1.01 -1.69 11.30
C LEU A 96 -0.11 -2.22 10.18
N THR A 97 -0.56 -3.25 9.46
CA THR A 97 0.14 -3.79 8.29
C THR A 97 0.24 -2.72 7.19
N VAL A 98 -0.84 -2.02 6.86
CA VAL A 98 -0.82 -0.92 5.88
C VAL A 98 0.14 0.18 6.31
N SER A 99 0.12 0.57 7.59
CA SER A 99 1.03 1.57 8.16
C SER A 99 2.50 1.16 8.03
N ALA A 100 2.81 -0.11 8.31
CA ALA A 100 4.16 -0.65 8.19
C ALA A 100 4.65 -0.66 6.72
N ILE A 101 3.82 -1.10 5.78
CA ILE A 101 4.11 -1.09 4.34
C ILE A 101 4.31 0.35 3.86
N ALA A 102 3.40 1.24 4.21
CA ALA A 102 3.50 2.65 3.88
C ALA A 102 4.70 3.33 4.57
N GLY A 103 5.17 2.85 5.71
CA GLY A 103 6.25 3.46 6.49
C GLY A 103 5.79 4.73 7.18
N HIS A 104 4.57 4.74 7.70
CA HIS A 104 4.09 5.79 8.58
C HIS A 104 4.69 5.61 9.97
N ALA A 105 5.04 6.71 10.63
CA ALA A 105 5.55 6.70 12.00
C ALA A 105 4.44 6.38 13.02
N SER A 106 3.18 6.67 12.67
CA SER A 106 1.98 6.39 13.47
C SER A 106 0.89 5.78 12.61
N ALA A 107 0.17 4.80 13.15
CA ALA A 107 -1.00 4.22 12.52
C ALA A 107 -2.14 5.24 12.32
N ASP A 108 -2.19 6.31 13.12
CA ASP A 108 -3.19 7.37 12.98
C ASP A 108 -3.10 8.08 11.63
N THR A 109 -1.89 8.16 11.06
CA THR A 109 -1.73 8.67 9.69
C THR A 109 -2.43 7.78 8.67
N THR A 110 -2.41 6.47 8.87
CA THR A 110 -3.10 5.50 7.99
C THR A 110 -4.62 5.52 8.22
N ARG A 111 -5.08 5.65 9.46
CA ARG A 111 -6.51 5.73 9.81
C ARG A 111 -7.26 6.84 9.07
N ARG A 112 -6.59 7.94 8.72
CA ARG A 112 -7.20 9.03 7.94
C ARG A 112 -7.65 8.62 6.55
N TYR A 113 -7.13 7.52 6.03
CA TYR A 113 -7.50 6.94 4.73
C TYR A 113 -8.50 5.80 4.86
N ASP A 114 -8.81 5.38 6.09
CA ASP A 114 -9.79 4.32 6.34
C ASP A 114 -11.21 4.88 6.19
N LYS A 115 -11.85 4.55 5.09
CA LYS A 115 -13.20 4.95 4.76
C LYS A 115 -14.18 3.78 4.87
N ARG A 116 -13.76 2.66 5.46
CA ARG A 116 -14.61 1.48 5.58
C ARG A 116 -15.89 1.82 6.34
N PRO A 117 -17.06 1.37 5.84
CA PRO A 117 -18.33 1.67 6.44
C PRO A 117 -18.49 1.00 7.82
N GLU A 118 -19.46 1.49 8.62
CA GLU A 118 -19.78 0.94 9.94
C GLU A 118 -20.13 -0.55 9.89
N ASP A 119 -20.65 -1.03 8.75
CA ASP A 119 -20.94 -2.44 8.51
C ASP A 119 -19.72 -3.36 8.65
N THR A 120 -18.51 -2.87 8.39
CA THR A 120 -17.26 -3.61 8.63
C THR A 120 -17.09 -3.94 10.12
N LYS A 121 -17.46 -3.01 11.01
CA LYS A 121 -17.41 -3.24 12.46
C LYS A 121 -18.47 -4.24 12.91
N ARG A 122 -19.66 -4.18 12.32
CA ARG A 122 -20.74 -5.15 12.56
C ARG A 122 -20.29 -6.55 12.12
N ALA A 123 -19.79 -6.69 10.90
CA ALA A 123 -19.28 -7.97 10.39
C ALA A 123 -18.13 -8.53 11.24
N ALA A 124 -17.28 -7.66 11.79
CA ALA A 124 -16.24 -8.08 12.73
C ALA A 124 -16.83 -8.59 14.06
N ALA A 125 -17.87 -7.95 14.57
CA ALA A 125 -18.55 -8.39 15.79
C ALA A 125 -19.24 -9.75 15.60
N GLU A 126 -19.81 -10.01 14.43
CA GLU A 126 -20.44 -11.30 14.11
C GLU A 126 -19.45 -12.48 14.06
N LYS A 127 -18.15 -12.20 13.86
CA LYS A 127 -17.10 -13.22 13.93
C LYS A 127 -16.76 -13.64 15.36
N LEU A 128 -17.21 -12.90 16.36
CA LEU A 128 -17.01 -13.25 17.76
C LEU A 128 -17.94 -14.39 18.16
N ARG A 129 -17.38 -15.42 18.78
CA ARG A 129 -18.18 -16.52 19.33
C ARG A 129 -18.59 -16.16 20.76
N SER A 130 -19.89 -16.11 21.01
CA SER A 130 -20.41 -16.03 22.37
C SER A 130 -20.43 -17.43 23.01
N PRO A 131 -20.00 -17.58 24.26
CA PRO A 131 -20.21 -18.81 25.02
C PRO A 131 -21.68 -19.00 25.42
N TYR A 132 -22.49 -17.96 25.30
CA TYR A 132 -23.92 -18.01 25.60
C TYR A 132 -24.65 -18.82 24.52
N LYS A 133 -25.28 -19.89 24.92
CA LYS A 133 -26.26 -20.62 24.11
C LYS A 133 -27.64 -20.22 24.57
N ALA A 134 -28.42 -19.60 23.70
CA ALA A 134 -29.87 -19.43 24.00
C ALA A 134 -30.47 -20.81 24.24
N SER A 135 -31.08 -21.05 25.38
CA SER A 135 -31.88 -22.24 25.60
C SER A 135 -33.06 -22.16 24.64
N GLU A 136 -33.20 -23.13 23.76
CA GLU A 136 -34.39 -23.28 22.94
C GLU A 136 -35.60 -23.46 23.90
N GLY A 137 -36.43 -22.45 23.99
CA GLY A 137 -37.69 -22.48 24.67
C GLY A 137 -37.63 -22.20 26.16
N GLN A 138 -37.67 -20.95 26.54
CA GLN A 138 -38.47 -20.49 27.72
C GLN A 138 -38.45 -18.94 27.80
N GLY A 139 -39.65 -18.37 27.79
CA GLY A 139 -39.98 -17.19 28.57
C GLY A 139 -39.74 -15.86 27.87
N GLU A 140 -40.85 -15.17 27.64
CA GLU A 140 -40.90 -13.70 27.48
C GLU A 140 -39.99 -13.01 28.47
N PRO A 141 -39.33 -11.91 28.05
CA PRO A 141 -38.55 -11.10 28.98
C PRO A 141 -39.47 -10.57 30.08
N PRO A 142 -39.00 -10.49 31.34
CA PRO A 142 -39.79 -9.89 32.41
C PRO A 142 -40.08 -8.44 32.04
N ASP A 143 -41.37 -8.11 32.17
CA ASP A 143 -41.91 -6.74 32.03
C ASP A 143 -41.18 -5.85 33.04
N MET A 144 -40.34 -4.96 32.55
CA MET A 144 -39.69 -3.96 33.39
C MET A 144 -40.62 -2.75 33.50
N ALA A 145 -41.43 -2.75 34.56
CA ALA A 145 -42.13 -1.58 35.05
C ALA A 145 -41.17 -0.57 35.66
#